data_da7a839e0dea20675ee23893f13ac22f
#
_entry.id   da7a839e0dea20675ee23893f13ac22f
#
_cell.length_a   1.000
_cell.length_b   1.000
_cell.length_c   1.000
_cell.angle_alpha   90.00
_cell.angle_beta   90.00
_cell.angle_gamma   90.00
#
_symmetry.space_group_name_H-M   'P 1'
#
loop_
_entity.id
_entity.type
_entity.pdbx_description
1 polymer ?
#
loop_
_entity_poly.entity_id
_entity_poly.type
_entity_poly.pdbx_seq_one_letter_code
_entity_poly.pdbx_strand_id
1 'polypeptide(L)'
;MIKEAIIKVEKKEDLTYEESKAVMNEIMDGETSQVQTAVYLTALAMKGETIDEITGSAEGMRSHALQLKHDMDVLEIVGTGGDGSNSFNISTTASLVIAAGGVPVAKHGNRAASSKSGAADVLEALGVKITLTPEQSEKILEKIGICFLFAQTYHTAMKYVAPVRKELGIRTVFNILGPLTNPANANMQIMGVYSEELVEPMAQVLVKLGVKKGMVVYGTDSLDEISMSAPTAVCEICDGKLAPYEIVPEQFGYKKCEKDELKGDSPQENATITRAILDGSEQGAKRQAVCMNAGAALYVAGKAGTLEAGVRLAEQLIDSGAALKKLEAFIRESNEA
;
A
#
# COMPACT_ATOMS: atom_id res chain seq x y z
N MET A 1 0.75 -25.34 -17.31
CA MET A 1 1.61 -24.13 -17.28
C MET A 1 2.61 -24.14 -16.11
N ILE A 2 2.17 -24.35 -14.84
CA ILE A 2 3.10 -24.25 -13.69
C ILE A 2 4.30 -25.22 -13.77
N LYS A 3 4.15 -26.43 -14.32
CA LYS A 3 5.26 -27.41 -14.44
C LYS A 3 6.34 -26.91 -15.40
N GLU A 4 5.95 -26.37 -16.53
CA GLU A 4 6.87 -25.78 -17.52
C GLU A 4 7.57 -24.55 -16.96
N ALA A 5 6.81 -23.71 -16.25
CA ALA A 5 7.36 -22.53 -15.57
C ALA A 5 8.42 -22.91 -14.52
N ILE A 6 8.17 -23.93 -13.69
CA ILE A 6 9.14 -24.44 -12.72
C ILE A 6 10.43 -24.85 -13.40
N ILE A 7 10.36 -25.58 -14.53
CA ILE A 7 11.54 -26.03 -15.27
C ILE A 7 12.35 -24.84 -15.83
N LYS A 8 11.68 -23.76 -16.28
CA LYS A 8 12.33 -22.53 -16.75
C LYS A 8 13.02 -21.80 -15.60
N VAL A 9 12.30 -21.53 -14.53
CA VAL A 9 12.84 -20.75 -13.38
C VAL A 9 13.96 -21.50 -12.67
N GLU A 10 13.91 -22.83 -12.59
CA GLU A 10 14.98 -23.68 -12.04
C GLU A 10 16.29 -23.52 -12.83
N LYS A 11 16.21 -23.30 -14.13
CA LYS A 11 17.33 -23.00 -15.01
C LYS A 11 17.74 -21.52 -15.00
N LYS A 12 17.10 -20.69 -14.15
CA LYS A 12 17.23 -19.23 -14.11
C LYS A 12 16.82 -18.53 -15.42
N GLU A 13 15.92 -19.13 -16.18
CA GLU A 13 15.29 -18.53 -17.35
C GLU A 13 14.11 -17.68 -16.90
N ASP A 14 13.93 -16.50 -17.51
CA ASP A 14 12.83 -15.61 -17.22
C ASP A 14 11.52 -16.10 -17.83
N LEU A 15 10.42 -15.91 -17.11
CA LEU A 15 9.09 -16.09 -17.66
C LEU A 15 8.66 -14.80 -18.37
N THR A 16 7.88 -14.96 -19.41
CA THR A 16 7.18 -13.83 -20.02
C THR A 16 6.03 -13.38 -19.12
N TYR A 17 5.51 -12.18 -19.37
CA TYR A 17 4.30 -11.67 -18.72
C TYR A 17 3.13 -12.67 -18.80
N GLU A 18 2.90 -13.24 -20.01
CA GLU A 18 1.81 -14.19 -20.25
C GLU A 18 1.98 -15.51 -19.49
N GLU A 19 3.21 -16.02 -19.43
CA GLU A 19 3.52 -17.24 -18.68
C GLU A 19 3.28 -17.03 -17.18
N SER A 20 3.77 -15.90 -16.62
CA SER A 20 3.60 -15.57 -15.20
C SER A 20 2.13 -15.37 -14.84
N LYS A 21 1.38 -14.67 -15.70
CA LYS A 21 -0.07 -14.48 -15.53
C LYS A 21 -0.82 -15.81 -15.55
N ALA A 22 -0.48 -16.70 -16.49
CA ALA A 22 -1.11 -18.01 -16.60
C ALA A 22 -0.80 -18.89 -15.37
N VAL A 23 0.44 -18.89 -14.87
CA VAL A 23 0.79 -19.62 -13.64
C VAL A 23 0.02 -19.06 -12.43
N MET A 24 -0.06 -17.73 -12.31
CA MET A 24 -0.81 -17.13 -11.22
C MET A 24 -2.29 -17.45 -11.28
N ASN A 25 -2.90 -17.50 -12.48
CA ASN A 25 -4.28 -17.94 -12.66
C ASN A 25 -4.47 -19.39 -12.17
N GLU A 26 -3.62 -20.35 -12.60
CA GLU A 26 -3.70 -21.75 -12.12
C GLU A 26 -3.60 -21.83 -10.58
N ILE A 27 -2.75 -21.00 -9.96
CA ILE A 27 -2.60 -20.94 -8.51
C ILE A 27 -3.89 -20.39 -7.85
N MET A 28 -4.44 -19.30 -8.37
CA MET A 28 -5.62 -18.63 -7.82
C MET A 28 -6.90 -19.45 -8.07
N ASP A 29 -6.97 -20.26 -9.12
CA ASP A 29 -8.06 -21.22 -9.36
C ASP A 29 -7.96 -22.48 -8.48
N GLY A 30 -6.82 -22.68 -7.80
CA GLY A 30 -6.56 -23.86 -6.99
C GLY A 30 -6.26 -25.12 -7.80
N GLU A 31 -5.84 -24.97 -9.05
CA GLU A 31 -5.49 -26.06 -9.98
C GLU A 31 -4.09 -26.63 -9.73
N THR A 32 -3.29 -25.97 -8.89
CA THR A 32 -1.93 -26.39 -8.53
C THR A 32 -1.90 -27.09 -7.18
N SER A 33 -1.01 -28.09 -7.04
CA SER A 33 -0.75 -28.66 -5.71
C SER A 33 0.09 -27.71 -4.86
N GLN A 34 -0.03 -27.81 -3.54
CA GLN A 34 0.80 -27.02 -2.60
C GLN A 34 2.30 -27.20 -2.86
N VAL A 35 2.73 -28.42 -3.23
CA VAL A 35 4.13 -28.71 -3.58
C VAL A 35 4.55 -27.94 -4.82
N GLN A 36 3.74 -27.93 -5.88
CA GLN A 36 4.04 -27.17 -7.10
C GLN A 36 4.13 -25.69 -6.82
N THR A 37 3.17 -25.14 -6.06
CA THR A 37 3.17 -23.73 -5.66
C THR A 37 4.41 -23.38 -4.83
N ALA A 38 4.77 -24.23 -3.85
CA ALA A 38 5.96 -24.00 -3.02
C ALA A 38 7.26 -24.00 -3.85
N VAL A 39 7.42 -24.98 -4.75
CA VAL A 39 8.60 -25.06 -5.63
C VAL A 39 8.67 -23.84 -6.56
N TYR A 40 7.56 -23.48 -7.20
CA TYR A 40 7.51 -22.32 -8.08
C TYR A 40 7.89 -21.02 -7.36
N LEU A 41 7.25 -20.74 -6.21
CA LEU A 41 7.53 -19.52 -5.43
C LEU A 41 8.98 -19.47 -4.93
N THR A 42 9.52 -20.60 -4.50
CA THR A 42 10.90 -20.68 -4.01
C THR A 42 11.90 -20.48 -5.16
N ALA A 43 11.71 -21.18 -6.28
CA ALA A 43 12.60 -21.06 -7.44
C ALA A 43 12.57 -19.64 -8.03
N LEU A 44 11.39 -19.02 -8.12
CA LEU A 44 11.22 -17.66 -8.59
C LEU A 44 11.95 -16.66 -7.68
N ALA A 45 11.78 -16.78 -6.36
CA ALA A 45 12.48 -15.94 -5.39
C ALA A 45 14.01 -16.12 -5.42
N MET A 46 14.50 -17.35 -5.65
CA MET A 46 15.94 -17.63 -5.79
C MET A 46 16.54 -17.11 -7.10
N LYS A 47 15.73 -17.05 -8.16
CA LYS A 47 16.13 -16.45 -9.44
C LYS A 47 16.17 -14.93 -9.33
N GLY A 48 15.24 -14.35 -8.63
CA GLY A 48 14.88 -12.93 -8.64
C GLY A 48 13.84 -12.63 -9.70
N GLU A 49 12.76 -11.98 -9.29
CA GLU A 49 11.61 -11.68 -10.14
C GLU A 49 11.93 -10.55 -11.12
N THR A 50 11.54 -10.72 -12.39
CA THR A 50 11.61 -9.64 -13.39
C THR A 50 10.35 -8.78 -13.35
N ILE A 51 10.39 -7.60 -13.98
CA ILE A 51 9.26 -6.70 -14.11
C ILE A 51 8.06 -7.39 -14.79
N ASP A 52 8.31 -8.19 -15.82
CA ASP A 52 7.25 -8.91 -16.54
C ASP A 52 6.65 -10.02 -15.68
N GLU A 53 7.46 -10.74 -14.91
CA GLU A 53 6.99 -11.76 -13.97
C GLU A 53 6.14 -11.17 -12.85
N ILE A 54 6.56 -10.04 -12.28
CA ILE A 54 5.79 -9.34 -11.25
C ILE A 54 4.48 -8.82 -11.83
N THR A 55 4.54 -8.17 -13.01
CA THR A 55 3.35 -7.60 -13.67
C THR A 55 2.34 -8.68 -14.01
N GLY A 56 2.79 -9.79 -14.63
CA GLY A 56 1.93 -10.92 -14.98
C GLY A 56 1.29 -11.55 -13.74
N SER A 57 2.08 -11.73 -12.67
CA SER A 57 1.58 -12.25 -11.40
C SER A 57 0.53 -11.33 -10.77
N ALA A 58 0.76 -10.00 -10.77
CA ALA A 58 -0.20 -9.03 -10.27
C ALA A 58 -1.52 -9.05 -11.05
N GLU A 59 -1.45 -9.09 -12.38
CA GLU A 59 -2.64 -9.17 -13.25
C GLU A 59 -3.42 -10.48 -13.04
N GLY A 60 -2.74 -11.63 -12.93
CA GLY A 60 -3.38 -12.90 -12.60
C GLY A 60 -4.11 -12.82 -11.26
N MET A 61 -3.51 -12.23 -10.24
CA MET A 61 -4.15 -12.05 -8.93
C MET A 61 -5.32 -11.07 -8.98
N ARG A 62 -5.20 -9.94 -9.71
CA ARG A 62 -6.28 -8.95 -9.90
C ARG A 62 -7.51 -9.55 -10.56
N SER A 63 -7.33 -10.43 -11.54
CA SER A 63 -8.44 -11.06 -12.27
C SER A 63 -9.32 -11.97 -11.40
N HIS A 64 -8.80 -12.41 -10.24
CA HIS A 64 -9.50 -13.24 -9.25
C HIS A 64 -10.02 -12.45 -8.05
N ALA A 65 -9.79 -11.15 -8.00
CA ALA A 65 -10.30 -10.29 -6.94
C ALA A 65 -11.73 -9.84 -7.22
N LEU A 66 -12.51 -9.66 -6.15
CA LEU A 66 -13.77 -8.92 -6.26
C LEU A 66 -13.43 -7.47 -6.63
N GLN A 67 -14.02 -6.94 -7.69
CA GLN A 67 -13.71 -5.60 -8.18
C GLN A 67 -14.61 -4.56 -7.51
N LEU A 68 -14.04 -3.42 -7.11
CA LEU A 68 -14.78 -2.22 -6.78
C LEU A 68 -15.04 -1.44 -8.08
N LYS A 69 -16.31 -1.22 -8.42
CA LYS A 69 -16.70 -0.46 -9.62
C LYS A 69 -16.77 1.03 -9.30
N HIS A 70 -16.16 1.86 -10.10
CA HIS A 70 -16.24 3.33 -10.00
C HIS A 70 -15.68 3.98 -11.27
N ASP A 71 -16.05 5.25 -11.50
CA ASP A 71 -15.57 6.07 -12.62
C ASP A 71 -14.65 7.22 -12.14
N MET A 72 -14.16 7.16 -10.90
CA MET A 72 -13.33 8.20 -10.30
C MET A 72 -11.84 7.93 -10.50
N ASP A 73 -11.04 8.99 -10.55
CA ASP A 73 -9.60 8.87 -10.28
C ASP A 73 -9.43 8.64 -8.77
N VAL A 74 -8.89 7.49 -8.40
CA VAL A 74 -8.68 7.12 -7.00
C VAL A 74 -7.21 6.94 -6.68
N LEU A 75 -6.86 7.27 -5.46
CA LEU A 75 -5.50 7.14 -4.93
C LEU A 75 -5.44 6.00 -3.93
N GLU A 76 -4.36 5.23 -4.01
CA GLU A 76 -3.91 4.32 -2.96
C GLU A 76 -2.65 4.82 -2.28
N ILE A 77 -2.56 4.65 -0.97
CA ILE A 77 -1.33 4.81 -0.20
C ILE A 77 -1.11 3.56 0.63
N VAL A 78 0.01 2.85 0.39
CA VAL A 78 0.25 1.51 0.94
C VAL A 78 1.73 1.17 0.93
N GLY A 79 2.21 0.48 1.96
CA GLY A 79 3.53 -0.15 1.95
C GLY A 79 3.45 -1.66 1.66
N THR A 80 4.57 -2.25 1.25
CA THR A 80 4.70 -3.71 1.11
C THR A 80 4.59 -4.43 2.44
N GLY A 81 4.91 -3.74 3.52
CA GLY A 81 5.16 -4.35 4.81
C GLY A 81 6.48 -5.14 4.84
N GLY A 82 6.75 -5.77 5.98
CA GLY A 82 7.93 -6.63 6.11
C GLY A 82 9.26 -5.87 6.22
N ASP A 83 9.22 -4.59 6.45
CA ASP A 83 10.35 -3.68 6.62
C ASP A 83 11.03 -3.81 8.01
N GLY A 84 10.36 -4.43 8.98
CA GLY A 84 10.87 -4.61 10.35
C GLY A 84 10.88 -3.34 11.20
N SER A 85 10.34 -2.23 10.72
CA SER A 85 10.36 -0.94 11.41
C SER A 85 9.51 -0.90 12.67
N ASN A 86 8.41 -1.68 12.71
CA ASN A 86 7.36 -1.60 13.73
C ASN A 86 6.80 -0.16 13.89
N SER A 87 6.75 0.59 12.79
CA SER A 87 6.16 1.94 12.79
C SER A 87 4.67 1.90 13.14
N PHE A 88 4.14 3.01 13.66
CA PHE A 88 2.68 3.15 13.73
C PHE A 88 2.09 3.19 12.31
N ASN A 89 0.76 3.10 12.18
CA ASN A 89 0.09 2.99 10.89
C ASN A 89 0.10 4.33 10.13
N ILE A 90 1.28 4.74 9.60
CA ILE A 90 1.53 6.02 8.92
C ILE A 90 0.59 6.18 7.73
N SER A 91 0.65 5.26 6.75
CA SER A 91 -0.16 5.32 5.52
C SER A 91 -1.67 5.27 5.80
N THR A 92 -2.10 4.53 6.84
CA THR A 92 -3.52 4.49 7.21
C THR A 92 -3.98 5.83 7.78
N THR A 93 -3.17 6.47 8.64
CA THR A 93 -3.47 7.80 9.16
C THR A 93 -3.43 8.85 8.05
N ALA A 94 -2.41 8.79 7.17
CA ALA A 94 -2.28 9.67 6.01
C ALA A 94 -3.47 9.58 5.06
N SER A 95 -4.06 8.39 4.86
CA SER A 95 -5.21 8.19 3.98
C SER A 95 -6.43 9.05 4.37
N LEU A 96 -6.62 9.29 5.67
CA LEU A 96 -7.69 10.14 6.19
C LEU A 96 -7.43 11.62 5.90
N VAL A 97 -6.17 12.06 6.00
CA VAL A 97 -5.75 13.43 5.65
C VAL A 97 -5.90 13.66 4.14
N ILE A 98 -5.47 12.71 3.32
CA ILE A 98 -5.60 12.76 1.85
C ILE A 98 -7.06 12.89 1.44
N ALA A 99 -7.93 12.05 2.02
CA ALA A 99 -9.36 12.09 1.74
C ALA A 99 -10.01 13.39 2.24
N ALA A 100 -9.54 13.97 3.33
CA ALA A 100 -9.97 15.30 3.80
C ALA A 100 -9.58 16.41 2.81
N GLY A 101 -8.48 16.26 2.08
CA GLY A 101 -8.04 17.13 0.98
C GLY A 101 -8.84 16.97 -0.31
N GLY A 102 -9.90 16.15 -0.31
CA GLY A 102 -10.77 15.95 -1.47
C GLY A 102 -10.16 15.08 -2.58
N VAL A 103 -9.25 14.18 -2.23
CA VAL A 103 -8.77 13.11 -3.11
C VAL A 103 -9.51 11.83 -2.76
N PRO A 104 -10.19 11.16 -3.71
CA PRO A 104 -10.80 9.86 -3.45
C PRO A 104 -9.74 8.82 -3.11
N VAL A 105 -9.86 8.13 -1.97
CA VAL A 105 -8.92 7.13 -1.49
C VAL A 105 -9.60 5.76 -1.41
N ALA A 106 -9.10 4.80 -2.18
CA ALA A 106 -9.48 3.41 -2.08
C ALA A 106 -8.32 2.63 -1.40
N LYS A 107 -8.32 2.62 -0.08
CA LYS A 107 -7.22 2.00 0.67
C LYS A 107 -7.38 0.49 0.73
N HIS A 108 -6.48 -0.22 0.08
CA HIS A 108 -6.35 -1.68 0.22
C HIS A 108 -5.45 -2.03 1.42
N GLY A 109 -5.81 -3.06 2.17
CA GLY A 109 -5.01 -3.45 3.31
C GLY A 109 -5.47 -4.73 4.00
N ASN A 110 -4.64 -5.22 4.90
CA ASN A 110 -4.86 -6.46 5.63
C ASN A 110 -4.57 -6.29 7.12
N ARG A 111 -4.81 -7.36 7.88
CA ARG A 111 -4.31 -7.50 9.25
C ARG A 111 -2.79 -7.62 9.27
N ALA A 112 -2.20 -7.40 10.43
CA ALA A 112 -0.76 -7.56 10.62
C ALA A 112 -0.28 -8.96 10.20
N ALA A 113 0.84 -9.02 9.48
CA ALA A 113 1.52 -10.28 9.16
C ALA A 113 2.77 -10.46 10.02
N SER A 114 3.60 -9.43 10.14
CA SER A 114 4.86 -9.43 10.91
C SER A 114 4.92 -8.28 11.93
N SER A 115 4.17 -7.22 11.75
CA SER A 115 4.03 -6.11 12.70
C SER A 115 2.99 -6.43 13.79
N LYS A 116 2.84 -5.54 14.77
CA LYS A 116 1.84 -5.67 15.84
C LYS A 116 0.45 -5.18 15.43
N SER A 117 0.34 -4.32 14.41
CA SER A 117 -0.91 -3.71 13.96
C SER A 117 -0.88 -3.47 12.45
N GLY A 118 -1.75 -4.13 11.70
CA GLY A 118 -1.99 -3.86 10.28
C GLY A 118 -3.01 -2.75 10.06
N ALA A 119 -3.22 -2.38 8.80
CA ALA A 119 -4.20 -1.34 8.44
C ALA A 119 -5.63 -1.70 8.88
N ALA A 120 -6.02 -2.97 8.71
CA ALA A 120 -7.33 -3.47 9.15
C ALA A 120 -7.49 -3.40 10.67
N ASP A 121 -6.44 -3.76 11.41
CA ASP A 121 -6.48 -3.82 12.87
C ASP A 121 -6.66 -2.43 13.48
N VAL A 122 -5.93 -1.42 13.00
CA VAL A 122 -6.05 -0.04 13.50
C VAL A 122 -7.38 0.59 13.10
N LEU A 123 -7.89 0.34 11.88
CA LEU A 123 -9.20 0.87 11.46
C LEU A 123 -10.34 0.27 12.30
N GLU A 124 -10.28 -1.02 12.60
CA GLU A 124 -11.24 -1.67 13.49
C GLU A 124 -11.16 -1.11 14.92
N ALA A 125 -9.95 -0.87 15.44
CA ALA A 125 -9.73 -0.22 16.74
C ALA A 125 -10.22 1.24 16.77
N LEU A 126 -10.21 1.94 15.64
CA LEU A 126 -10.80 3.27 15.48
C LEU A 126 -12.33 3.25 15.42
N GLY A 127 -12.95 2.07 15.22
CA GLY A 127 -14.40 1.89 15.13
C GLY A 127 -14.95 1.81 13.70
N VAL A 128 -14.08 1.70 12.70
CA VAL A 128 -14.49 1.50 11.30
C VAL A 128 -14.87 0.04 11.09
N LYS A 129 -16.03 -0.22 10.48
CA LYS A 129 -16.43 -1.55 10.04
C LYS A 129 -15.66 -1.90 8.76
N ILE A 130 -14.76 -2.87 8.85
CA ILE A 130 -13.82 -3.22 7.77
C ILE A 130 -14.35 -4.29 6.81
N THR A 131 -15.35 -5.07 7.22
CA THR A 131 -15.90 -6.19 6.43
C THR A 131 -17.12 -5.71 5.63
N LEU A 132 -16.86 -4.96 4.56
CA LEU A 132 -17.88 -4.42 3.68
C LEU A 132 -17.87 -5.15 2.33
N THR A 133 -19.05 -5.24 1.68
CA THR A 133 -19.14 -5.73 0.31
C THR A 133 -18.61 -4.68 -0.68
N PRO A 134 -18.27 -5.06 -1.92
CA PRO A 134 -17.88 -4.09 -2.94
C PRO A 134 -18.91 -2.97 -3.14
N GLU A 135 -20.20 -3.29 -3.15
CA GLU A 135 -21.28 -2.31 -3.35
C GLU A 135 -21.41 -1.33 -2.15
N GLN A 136 -21.15 -1.81 -0.93
CA GLN A 136 -21.11 -0.95 0.26
C GLN A 136 -19.90 -0.02 0.23
N SER A 137 -18.72 -0.56 -0.13
CA SER A 137 -17.47 0.20 -0.24
C SER A 137 -17.55 1.27 -1.34
N GLU A 138 -18.19 0.96 -2.48
CA GLU A 138 -18.45 1.89 -3.60
C GLU A 138 -19.28 3.09 -3.10
N LYS A 139 -20.41 2.85 -2.46
CA LYS A 139 -21.29 3.91 -1.92
C LYS A 139 -20.58 4.80 -0.90
N ILE A 140 -19.74 4.21 -0.05
CA ILE A 140 -18.97 4.97 0.94
C ILE A 140 -17.92 5.83 0.24
N LEU A 141 -17.18 5.26 -0.73
CA LEU A 141 -16.20 5.99 -1.53
C LEU A 141 -16.83 7.19 -2.23
N GLU A 142 -17.98 7.00 -2.88
CA GLU A 142 -18.73 8.09 -3.53
C GLU A 142 -19.21 9.17 -2.54
N LYS A 143 -19.70 8.74 -1.38
CA LYS A 143 -20.34 9.64 -0.40
C LYS A 143 -19.32 10.48 0.37
N ILE A 144 -18.19 9.86 0.80
CA ILE A 144 -17.24 10.51 1.69
C ILE A 144 -15.80 10.55 1.15
N GLY A 145 -15.54 10.00 -0.03
CA GLY A 145 -14.23 10.03 -0.68
C GLY A 145 -13.17 9.11 -0.06
N ILE A 146 -13.56 8.12 0.75
CA ILE A 146 -12.64 7.11 1.27
C ILE A 146 -13.37 5.81 1.52
N CYS A 147 -12.74 4.68 1.16
CA CYS A 147 -13.18 3.35 1.56
C CYS A 147 -11.98 2.48 1.96
N PHE A 148 -12.26 1.37 2.65
CA PHE A 148 -11.28 0.35 2.97
C PHE A 148 -11.62 -0.97 2.30
N LEU A 149 -10.67 -1.50 1.54
CA LEU A 149 -10.78 -2.74 0.80
C LEU A 149 -10.02 -3.82 1.57
N PHE A 150 -10.75 -4.57 2.41
CA PHE A 150 -10.14 -5.58 3.27
C PHE A 150 -9.69 -6.79 2.43
N ALA A 151 -8.40 -7.05 2.38
CA ALA A 151 -7.82 -8.05 1.50
C ALA A 151 -8.45 -9.44 1.62
N GLN A 152 -8.86 -9.86 2.82
CA GLN A 152 -9.50 -11.17 3.03
C GLN A 152 -10.90 -11.25 2.39
N THR A 153 -11.61 -10.13 2.30
CA THR A 153 -12.91 -10.05 1.62
C THR A 153 -12.74 -10.06 0.10
N TYR A 154 -11.77 -9.31 -0.40
CA TYR A 154 -11.62 -9.08 -1.85
C TYR A 154 -10.79 -10.16 -2.56
N HIS A 155 -9.81 -10.78 -1.90
CA HIS A 155 -8.91 -11.78 -2.47
C HIS A 155 -9.16 -13.18 -1.89
N THR A 156 -10.36 -13.71 -2.08
CA THR A 156 -10.75 -15.02 -1.53
C THR A 156 -9.92 -16.20 -2.05
N ALA A 157 -9.35 -16.06 -3.26
CA ALA A 157 -8.43 -17.03 -3.87
C ALA A 157 -7.13 -17.22 -3.08
N MET A 158 -6.75 -16.27 -2.23
CA MET A 158 -5.56 -16.38 -1.36
C MET A 158 -5.62 -17.58 -0.42
N LYS A 159 -6.79 -18.18 -0.19
CA LYS A 159 -6.92 -19.43 0.59
C LYS A 159 -6.08 -20.58 0.03
N TYR A 160 -5.79 -20.59 -1.27
CA TYR A 160 -4.97 -21.64 -1.90
C TYR A 160 -3.46 -21.43 -1.67
N VAL A 161 -3.04 -20.19 -1.41
CA VAL A 161 -1.62 -19.80 -1.28
C VAL A 161 -1.21 -19.56 0.18
N ALA A 162 -2.11 -19.05 1.00
CA ALA A 162 -1.80 -18.66 2.37
C ALA A 162 -1.15 -19.79 3.21
N PRO A 163 -1.61 -21.06 3.16
CA PRO A 163 -0.94 -22.17 3.87
C PRO A 163 0.50 -22.37 3.38
N VAL A 164 0.72 -22.37 2.07
CA VAL A 164 2.05 -22.55 1.47
C VAL A 164 3.00 -21.44 1.91
N ARG A 165 2.58 -20.18 1.84
CA ARG A 165 3.38 -19.03 2.28
C ARG A 165 3.76 -19.11 3.75
N LYS A 166 2.81 -19.52 4.59
CA LYS A 166 3.02 -19.69 6.05
C LYS A 166 4.08 -20.76 6.33
N GLU A 167 4.01 -21.88 5.62
CA GLU A 167 4.93 -23.01 5.79
C GLU A 167 6.34 -22.70 5.23
N LEU A 168 6.42 -22.02 4.09
CA LEU A 168 7.71 -21.60 3.50
C LEU A 168 8.46 -20.64 4.41
N GLY A 169 7.80 -19.67 5.04
CA GLY A 169 8.42 -18.72 5.95
C GLY A 169 9.49 -17.79 5.31
N ILE A 170 9.58 -17.75 3.99
CA ILE A 170 10.52 -16.91 3.23
C ILE A 170 9.76 -15.81 2.47
N ARG A 171 10.50 -14.78 2.02
CA ARG A 171 9.96 -13.80 1.08
C ARG A 171 9.80 -14.44 -0.31
N THR A 172 8.68 -14.11 -0.96
CA THR A 172 8.34 -14.52 -2.31
C THR A 172 7.69 -13.34 -3.03
N VAL A 173 7.38 -13.48 -4.31
CA VAL A 173 6.65 -12.45 -5.09
C VAL A 173 5.39 -11.94 -4.36
N PHE A 174 4.73 -12.74 -3.56
CA PHE A 174 3.57 -12.32 -2.77
C PHE A 174 3.86 -11.23 -1.71
N ASN A 175 5.13 -10.98 -1.39
CA ASN A 175 5.48 -9.89 -0.47
C ASN A 175 5.41 -8.50 -1.14
N ILE A 176 5.40 -8.45 -2.46
CA ILE A 176 5.28 -7.21 -3.25
C ILE A 176 3.96 -7.11 -4.02
N LEU A 177 3.19 -8.22 -4.15
CA LEU A 177 1.93 -8.22 -4.90
C LEU A 177 0.79 -7.47 -4.20
N GLY A 178 0.77 -7.40 -2.85
CA GLY A 178 -0.30 -6.74 -2.11
C GLY A 178 -0.60 -5.32 -2.61
N PRO A 179 0.38 -4.42 -2.64
CA PRO A 179 0.21 -3.06 -3.18
C PRO A 179 -0.13 -2.98 -4.66
N LEU A 180 0.14 -4.03 -5.42
CA LEU A 180 -0.09 -4.08 -6.88
C LEU A 180 -1.48 -4.59 -7.25
N THR A 181 -2.27 -5.04 -6.28
CA THR A 181 -3.53 -5.76 -6.52
C THR A 181 -4.74 -5.10 -5.89
N ASN A 182 -4.73 -3.77 -5.81
CA ASN A 182 -5.86 -3.00 -5.31
C ASN A 182 -7.13 -3.27 -6.15
N PRO A 183 -8.23 -3.71 -5.51
CA PRO A 183 -9.49 -4.04 -6.20
C PRO A 183 -10.19 -2.86 -6.88
N ALA A 184 -9.82 -1.62 -6.54
CA ALA A 184 -10.33 -0.42 -7.18
C ALA A 184 -9.51 0.00 -8.43
N ASN A 185 -8.46 -0.73 -8.80
CA ASN A 185 -7.57 -0.37 -9.90
C ASN A 185 -7.10 1.09 -9.82
N ALA A 186 -6.62 1.49 -8.64
CA ALA A 186 -6.18 2.85 -8.37
C ALA A 186 -5.19 3.35 -9.44
N ASN A 187 -5.48 4.50 -10.04
CA ASN A 187 -4.66 5.11 -11.08
C ASN A 187 -3.68 6.18 -10.54
N MET A 188 -3.75 6.45 -9.23
CA MET A 188 -2.76 7.21 -8.47
C MET A 188 -2.29 6.38 -7.29
N GLN A 189 -0.97 6.36 -7.00
CA GLN A 189 -0.45 5.53 -5.93
C GLN A 189 0.80 6.08 -5.26
N ILE A 190 0.84 6.04 -3.93
CA ILE A 190 2.07 6.11 -3.14
C ILE A 190 2.34 4.71 -2.62
N MET A 191 3.45 4.11 -3.05
CA MET A 191 3.85 2.75 -2.69
C MET A 191 5.16 2.75 -1.94
N GLY A 192 5.16 2.35 -0.68
CA GLY A 192 6.38 2.07 0.06
C GLY A 192 6.90 0.65 -0.21
N VAL A 193 8.21 0.50 -0.28
CA VAL A 193 8.87 -0.80 -0.47
C VAL A 193 9.85 -1.09 0.66
N TYR A 194 10.08 -2.37 0.97
CA TYR A 194 10.96 -2.79 2.06
C TYR A 194 12.46 -2.79 1.70
N SER A 195 12.81 -2.51 0.46
CA SER A 195 14.19 -2.48 -0.04
C SER A 195 14.34 -1.43 -1.13
N GLU A 196 15.46 -0.71 -1.13
CA GLU A 196 15.76 0.33 -2.13
C GLU A 196 15.81 -0.22 -3.54
N GLU A 197 16.32 -1.44 -3.72
CA GLU A 197 16.41 -2.13 -5.01
C GLU A 197 15.04 -2.31 -5.70
N LEU A 198 13.95 -2.24 -4.94
CA LEU A 198 12.59 -2.36 -5.47
C LEU A 198 12.00 -1.03 -5.95
N VAL A 199 12.62 0.13 -5.64
CA VAL A 199 12.03 1.44 -5.90
C VAL A 199 11.75 1.63 -7.39
N GLU A 200 12.75 1.50 -8.23
CA GLU A 200 12.59 1.69 -9.67
C GLU A 200 11.84 0.54 -10.36
N PRO A 201 12.12 -0.75 -10.09
CA PRO A 201 11.35 -1.85 -10.65
C PRO A 201 9.85 -1.77 -10.35
N MET A 202 9.47 -1.43 -9.11
CA MET A 202 8.05 -1.30 -8.75
C MET A 202 7.39 -0.11 -9.44
N ALA A 203 8.10 1.00 -9.65
CA ALA A 203 7.57 2.11 -10.43
C ALA A 203 7.27 1.69 -11.89
N GLN A 204 8.15 0.90 -12.50
CA GLN A 204 7.92 0.35 -13.85
C GLN A 204 6.72 -0.61 -13.88
N VAL A 205 6.58 -1.47 -12.87
CA VAL A 205 5.43 -2.37 -12.73
C VAL A 205 4.14 -1.58 -12.57
N LEU A 206 4.11 -0.54 -11.72
CA LEU A 206 2.92 0.30 -11.53
C LEU A 206 2.49 0.98 -12.83
N VAL A 207 3.43 1.49 -13.63
CA VAL A 207 3.13 2.06 -14.96
C VAL A 207 2.49 1.01 -15.87
N LYS A 208 3.05 -0.20 -15.93
CA LYS A 208 2.47 -1.32 -16.72
C LYS A 208 1.06 -1.70 -16.24
N LEU A 209 0.79 -1.58 -14.95
CA LEU A 209 -0.51 -1.86 -14.33
C LEU A 209 -1.51 -0.69 -14.40
N GLY A 210 -1.16 0.41 -15.10
CA GLY A 210 -2.07 1.51 -15.40
C GLY A 210 -2.04 2.69 -14.41
N VAL A 211 -1.09 2.74 -13.49
CA VAL A 211 -0.88 3.92 -12.63
C VAL A 211 -0.33 5.06 -13.47
N LYS A 212 -1.06 6.18 -13.47
CA LYS A 212 -0.71 7.38 -14.25
C LYS A 212 0.19 8.33 -13.48
N LYS A 213 -0.06 8.46 -12.17
CA LYS A 213 0.71 9.33 -11.27
C LYS A 213 0.98 8.60 -9.96
N GLY A 214 2.18 8.75 -9.43
CA GLY A 214 2.51 8.08 -8.18
C GLY A 214 3.95 8.29 -7.75
N MET A 215 4.28 7.66 -6.64
CA MET A 215 5.65 7.54 -6.15
C MET A 215 5.87 6.14 -5.60
N VAL A 216 7.01 5.54 -5.90
CA VAL A 216 7.52 4.41 -5.13
C VAL A 216 8.62 4.96 -4.22
N VAL A 217 8.55 4.64 -2.94
CA VAL A 217 9.38 5.24 -1.90
C VAL A 217 10.04 4.20 -0.99
N TYR A 218 11.22 4.52 -0.50
CA TYR A 218 11.94 3.72 0.47
C TYR A 218 12.73 4.63 1.41
N GLY A 219 12.38 4.63 2.69
CA GLY A 219 13.20 5.26 3.72
C GLY A 219 14.48 4.47 3.94
N THR A 220 15.65 5.14 3.82
CA THR A 220 16.97 4.48 3.90
C THR A 220 17.28 3.88 5.28
N ASP A 221 16.44 4.14 6.26
CA ASP A 221 16.41 3.49 7.57
C ASP A 221 15.56 2.20 7.59
N SER A 222 15.29 1.63 6.43
CA SER A 222 14.43 0.44 6.25
C SER A 222 12.97 0.72 6.65
N LEU A 223 12.39 1.78 6.09
CA LEU A 223 10.97 2.14 6.29
C LEU A 223 10.27 2.13 4.93
N ASP A 224 9.16 1.41 4.81
CA ASP A 224 8.33 1.38 3.61
C ASP A 224 7.33 2.54 3.53
N GLU A 225 7.81 3.74 3.88
CA GLU A 225 7.10 5.02 3.88
C GLU A 225 8.09 6.16 3.60
N ILE A 226 7.62 7.39 3.40
CA ILE A 226 8.48 8.58 3.44
C ILE A 226 8.92 8.80 4.90
N SER A 227 10.24 8.68 5.14
CA SER A 227 10.79 8.66 6.49
C SER A 227 10.99 10.04 7.09
N MET A 228 10.70 10.16 8.39
CA MET A 228 11.07 11.32 9.22
C MET A 228 12.44 11.15 9.90
N SER A 229 13.02 9.95 9.85
CA SER A 229 14.28 9.62 10.55
C SER A 229 15.47 9.44 9.59
N ALA A 230 15.22 9.41 8.28
CA ALA A 230 16.26 9.20 7.27
C ALA A 230 15.89 9.85 5.93
N PRO A 231 16.84 9.96 4.98
CA PRO A 231 16.52 10.23 3.59
C PRO A 231 15.58 9.16 3.01
N THR A 232 14.80 9.54 2.03
CA THR A 232 13.88 8.63 1.33
C THR A 232 14.21 8.63 -0.16
N ALA A 233 14.58 7.46 -0.69
CA ALA A 233 14.69 7.26 -2.13
C ALA A 233 13.28 7.23 -2.75
N VAL A 234 13.10 7.95 -3.85
CA VAL A 234 11.83 8.12 -4.56
C VAL A 234 12.01 7.82 -6.02
N CYS A 235 11.07 7.12 -6.62
CA CYS A 235 10.85 7.11 -8.07
C CYS A 235 9.44 7.63 -8.35
N GLU A 236 9.34 8.87 -8.85
CA GLU A 236 8.08 9.51 -9.20
C GLU A 236 7.60 9.03 -10.56
N ILE A 237 6.30 8.78 -10.66
CA ILE A 237 5.59 8.39 -11.89
C ILE A 237 4.71 9.55 -12.33
N CYS A 238 4.91 10.02 -13.57
CA CYS A 238 4.07 11.02 -14.20
C CYS A 238 3.81 10.66 -15.67
N ASP A 239 2.62 10.19 -15.97
CA ASP A 239 2.17 9.80 -17.32
C ASP A 239 3.18 8.90 -18.05
N GLY A 240 3.62 7.84 -17.37
CA GLY A 240 4.57 6.84 -17.89
C GLY A 240 6.04 7.25 -17.84
N LYS A 241 6.36 8.47 -17.40
CA LYS A 241 7.74 8.91 -17.17
C LYS A 241 8.13 8.63 -15.73
N LEU A 242 9.37 8.20 -15.53
CA LEU A 242 9.96 7.92 -14.23
C LEU A 242 11.04 8.94 -13.91
N ALA A 243 11.02 9.47 -12.70
CA ALA A 243 11.99 10.44 -12.21
C ALA A 243 12.50 10.01 -10.83
N PRO A 244 13.72 9.46 -10.72
CA PRO A 244 14.33 9.14 -9.43
C PRO A 244 14.91 10.40 -8.78
N TYR A 245 14.69 10.54 -7.46
CA TYR A 245 15.29 11.58 -6.62
C TYR A 245 15.24 11.17 -5.15
N GLU A 246 15.78 12.01 -4.26
CA GLU A 246 15.75 11.81 -2.82
C GLU A 246 14.99 12.95 -2.14
N ILE A 247 14.27 12.62 -1.07
CA ILE A 247 13.64 13.59 -0.16
C ILE A 247 14.23 13.43 1.24
N VAL A 248 14.36 14.56 1.94
CA VAL A 248 14.76 14.60 3.36
C VAL A 248 13.78 15.48 4.16
N PRO A 249 13.56 15.20 5.45
CA PRO A 249 12.64 15.97 6.29
C PRO A 249 12.93 17.47 6.32
N GLU A 250 14.20 17.84 6.24
CA GLU A 250 14.66 19.24 6.27
C GLU A 250 14.14 20.08 5.10
N GLN A 251 13.84 19.48 3.95
CA GLN A 251 13.22 20.18 2.81
C GLN A 251 11.83 20.75 3.16
N PHE A 252 11.16 20.11 4.12
CA PHE A 252 9.85 20.54 4.62
C PHE A 252 9.95 21.37 5.90
N GLY A 253 11.18 21.80 6.29
CA GLY A 253 11.41 22.54 7.52
C GLY A 253 11.26 21.72 8.79
N TYR A 254 11.24 20.39 8.68
CA TYR A 254 11.20 19.49 9.82
C TYR A 254 12.62 19.13 10.26
N LYS A 255 12.77 18.87 11.56
CA LYS A 255 14.01 18.32 12.08
C LYS A 255 13.90 16.80 12.09
N LYS A 256 14.89 16.14 11.50
CA LYS A 256 15.00 14.69 11.53
C LYS A 256 14.88 14.14 12.96
N CYS A 257 14.07 13.11 13.13
CA CYS A 257 13.83 12.43 14.41
C CYS A 257 14.66 11.16 14.55
N GLU A 258 14.65 10.56 15.73
CA GLU A 258 15.12 9.20 15.93
C GLU A 258 14.06 8.21 15.42
N LYS A 259 14.49 7.09 14.82
CA LYS A 259 13.57 6.06 14.27
C LYS A 259 12.57 5.53 15.30
N ASP A 260 13.00 5.41 16.55
CA ASP A 260 12.16 4.92 17.64
C ASP A 260 10.97 5.83 17.95
N GLU A 261 11.04 7.12 17.60
CA GLU A 261 9.91 8.04 17.76
C GLU A 261 8.73 7.73 16.82
N LEU A 262 8.98 6.97 15.74
CA LEU A 262 7.94 6.54 14.79
C LEU A 262 7.30 5.20 15.15
N LYS A 263 7.74 4.53 16.21
CA LYS A 263 7.20 3.23 16.61
C LYS A 263 5.74 3.31 17.02
N GLY A 264 5.01 2.28 16.63
CA GLY A 264 3.69 1.94 17.12
C GLY A 264 3.73 0.70 18.00
N ASP A 265 2.56 0.26 18.45
CA ASP A 265 2.40 -0.97 19.21
C ASP A 265 1.07 -1.67 18.87
N SER A 266 0.23 -1.93 19.86
CA SER A 266 -1.07 -2.57 19.67
C SER A 266 -2.01 -1.77 18.76
N PRO A 267 -3.03 -2.39 18.17
CA PRO A 267 -4.04 -1.67 17.40
C PRO A 267 -4.68 -0.52 18.18
N GLN A 268 -4.92 -0.69 19.48
CA GLN A 268 -5.52 0.31 20.35
C GLN A 268 -4.60 1.52 20.57
N GLU A 269 -3.30 1.27 20.79
CA GLU A 269 -2.31 2.35 20.91
C GLU A 269 -2.14 3.10 19.59
N ASN A 270 -2.08 2.37 18.46
CA ASN A 270 -2.00 3.00 17.15
C ASN A 270 -3.28 3.80 16.81
N ALA A 271 -4.44 3.34 17.24
CA ALA A 271 -5.69 4.10 17.12
C ALA A 271 -5.65 5.39 17.95
N THR A 272 -5.07 5.33 19.16
CA THR A 272 -4.86 6.52 20.01
C THR A 272 -3.89 7.52 19.35
N ILE A 273 -2.76 7.03 18.81
CA ILE A 273 -1.80 7.86 18.05
C ILE A 273 -2.50 8.52 16.85
N THR A 274 -3.25 7.73 16.06
CA THR A 274 -3.98 8.25 14.90
C THR A 274 -4.95 9.36 15.29
N ARG A 275 -5.76 9.18 16.36
CA ARG A 275 -6.68 10.21 16.85
C ARG A 275 -5.95 11.46 17.31
N ALA A 276 -4.87 11.30 18.09
CA ALA A 276 -4.06 12.42 18.58
C ALA A 276 -3.41 13.25 17.44
N ILE A 277 -3.02 12.59 16.34
CA ILE A 277 -2.55 13.29 15.14
C ILE A 277 -3.71 14.06 14.49
N LEU A 278 -4.86 13.42 14.29
CA LEU A 278 -5.98 14.00 13.55
C LEU A 278 -6.73 15.10 14.32
N ASP A 279 -6.69 15.08 15.66
CA ASP A 279 -7.25 16.14 16.50
C ASP A 279 -6.27 17.27 16.82
N GLY A 280 -5.01 17.13 16.36
CA GLY A 280 -3.95 18.12 16.53
C GLY A 280 -3.29 18.12 17.90
N SER A 281 -3.54 17.16 18.77
CA SER A 281 -2.86 17.06 20.08
C SER A 281 -1.44 16.50 19.98
N GLU A 282 -1.16 15.67 18.97
CA GLU A 282 0.19 15.21 18.62
C GLU A 282 0.84 16.20 17.62
N GLN A 283 1.98 16.81 18.01
CA GLN A 283 2.69 17.81 17.21
C GLN A 283 4.10 17.38 16.79
N GLY A 284 4.56 16.21 17.26
CA GLY A 284 5.92 15.71 17.07
C GLY A 284 6.14 14.96 15.76
N ALA A 285 7.13 14.08 15.80
CA ALA A 285 7.61 13.32 14.64
C ALA A 285 6.52 12.46 13.95
N LYS A 286 5.59 11.89 14.72
CA LYS A 286 4.51 11.08 14.16
C LYS A 286 3.57 11.90 13.29
N ARG A 287 3.17 13.11 13.73
CA ARG A 287 2.39 14.04 12.93
C ARG A 287 3.14 14.45 11.67
N GLN A 288 4.43 14.79 11.80
CA GLN A 288 5.25 15.21 10.66
C GLN A 288 5.41 14.09 9.62
N ALA A 289 5.59 12.83 10.05
CA ALA A 289 5.60 11.68 9.16
C ALA A 289 4.28 11.55 8.38
N VAL A 290 3.13 11.70 9.04
CA VAL A 290 1.83 11.71 8.37
C VAL A 290 1.71 12.86 7.37
N CYS A 291 2.16 14.06 7.75
CA CYS A 291 2.12 15.23 6.85
C CYS A 291 2.98 15.04 5.60
N MET A 292 4.17 14.42 5.72
CA MET A 292 5.03 14.13 4.56
C MET A 292 4.38 13.12 3.62
N ASN A 293 3.88 12.01 4.15
CA ASN A 293 3.25 10.96 3.35
C ASN A 293 1.91 11.42 2.73
N ALA A 294 1.07 12.12 3.48
CA ALA A 294 -0.16 12.72 2.97
C ALA A 294 0.13 13.85 1.97
N GLY A 295 1.12 14.68 2.25
CA GLY A 295 1.55 15.78 1.39
C GLY A 295 2.03 15.31 0.03
N ALA A 296 2.82 14.24 -0.01
CA ALA A 296 3.25 13.61 -1.26
C ALA A 296 2.05 13.11 -2.09
N ALA A 297 1.09 12.47 -1.44
CA ALA A 297 -0.12 12.00 -2.10
C ALA A 297 -1.00 13.17 -2.62
N LEU A 298 -1.13 14.25 -1.85
CA LEU A 298 -1.85 15.45 -2.27
C LEU A 298 -1.17 16.12 -3.47
N TYR A 299 0.17 16.15 -3.51
CA TYR A 299 0.93 16.61 -4.67
C TYR A 299 0.69 15.72 -5.90
N VAL A 300 0.84 14.41 -5.77
CA VAL A 300 0.58 13.43 -6.85
C VAL A 300 -0.83 13.57 -7.41
N ALA A 301 -1.81 13.80 -6.54
CA ALA A 301 -3.21 14.01 -6.95
C ALA A 301 -3.49 15.42 -7.51
N GLY A 302 -2.47 16.29 -7.62
CA GLY A 302 -2.61 17.63 -8.18
C GLY A 302 -3.35 18.63 -7.30
N LYS A 303 -3.46 18.36 -5.98
CA LYS A 303 -4.04 19.29 -5.00
C LYS A 303 -3.04 20.35 -4.54
N ALA A 304 -1.76 20.14 -4.83
CA ALA A 304 -0.67 21.07 -4.56
C ALA A 304 0.31 21.09 -5.73
N GLY A 305 0.94 22.24 -5.99
CA GLY A 305 1.87 22.42 -7.11
C GLY A 305 3.30 21.89 -6.83
N THR A 306 3.66 21.69 -5.57
CA THR A 306 4.95 21.13 -5.14
C THR A 306 4.76 20.20 -3.95
N LEU A 307 5.77 19.37 -3.66
CA LEU A 307 5.78 18.51 -2.47
C LEU A 307 5.63 19.32 -1.18
N GLU A 308 6.37 20.43 -1.06
CA GLU A 308 6.32 21.30 0.10
C GLU A 308 4.91 21.89 0.30
N ALA A 309 4.27 22.35 -0.79
CA ALA A 309 2.90 22.84 -0.73
C ALA A 309 1.91 21.74 -0.32
N GLY A 310 2.15 20.49 -0.76
CA GLY A 310 1.39 19.32 -0.35
C GLY A 310 1.50 19.05 1.15
N VAL A 311 2.70 19.10 1.70
CA VAL A 311 2.94 18.93 3.14
C VAL A 311 2.25 20.04 3.94
N ARG A 312 2.34 21.31 3.51
CA ARG A 312 1.62 22.42 4.16
C ARG A 312 0.11 22.25 4.11
N LEU A 313 -0.41 21.75 2.99
CA LEU A 313 -1.84 21.44 2.88
C LEU A 313 -2.24 20.33 3.86
N ALA A 314 -1.44 19.28 4.01
CA ALA A 314 -1.69 18.22 4.98
C ALA A 314 -1.73 18.74 6.42
N GLU A 315 -0.79 19.64 6.80
CA GLU A 315 -0.81 20.32 8.10
C GLU A 315 -2.11 21.11 8.33
N GLN A 316 -2.53 21.88 7.33
CA GLN A 316 -3.76 22.67 7.40
C GLN A 316 -5.03 21.81 7.54
N LEU A 317 -5.07 20.65 6.86
CA LEU A 317 -6.20 19.71 6.96
C LEU A 317 -6.31 19.08 8.35
N ILE A 318 -5.18 18.85 9.01
CA ILE A 318 -5.15 18.41 10.42
C ILE A 318 -5.56 19.56 11.34
N ASP A 319 -4.93 20.71 11.23
CA ASP A 319 -5.13 21.86 12.13
C ASP A 319 -6.57 22.42 12.07
N SER A 320 -7.21 22.34 10.91
CA SER A 320 -8.62 22.73 10.75
C SER A 320 -9.62 21.70 11.30
N GLY A 321 -9.16 20.52 11.73
CA GLY A 321 -9.99 19.39 12.14
C GLY A 321 -10.71 18.68 10.97
N ALA A 322 -10.37 18.97 9.72
CA ALA A 322 -10.98 18.35 8.56
C ALA A 322 -10.65 16.85 8.49
N ALA A 323 -9.41 16.48 8.85
CA ALA A 323 -8.97 15.10 8.87
C ALA A 323 -9.68 14.28 9.96
N LEU A 324 -9.90 14.84 11.15
CA LEU A 324 -10.69 14.20 12.22
C LEU A 324 -12.15 13.98 11.79
N LYS A 325 -12.77 15.01 11.20
CA LYS A 325 -14.14 14.90 10.67
C LYS A 325 -14.26 13.82 9.60
N LYS A 326 -13.21 13.61 8.80
CA LYS A 326 -13.15 12.53 7.81
C LYS A 326 -13.17 11.16 8.48
N LEU A 327 -12.39 10.96 9.54
CA LEU A 327 -12.43 9.72 10.33
C LEU A 327 -13.82 9.48 10.93
N GLU A 328 -14.43 10.50 11.55
CA GLU A 328 -15.75 10.39 12.15
C GLU A 328 -16.83 10.02 11.11
N ALA A 329 -16.76 10.64 9.93
CA ALA A 329 -17.63 10.28 8.81
C ALA A 329 -17.40 8.83 8.37
N PHE A 330 -16.15 8.38 8.28
CA PHE A 330 -15.83 7.02 7.87
C PHE A 330 -16.33 5.98 8.87
N ILE A 331 -16.17 6.24 10.18
CA ILE A 331 -16.75 5.38 11.24
C ILE A 331 -18.26 5.28 11.06
N ARG A 332 -18.96 6.41 10.96
CA ARG A 332 -20.42 6.45 10.82
C ARG A 332 -20.88 5.70 9.58
N GLU A 333 -20.40 6.09 8.39
CA GLU A 333 -20.86 5.53 7.13
C GLU A 333 -20.55 4.03 6.99
N SER A 334 -19.43 3.57 7.51
CA SER A 334 -19.09 2.15 7.47
C SER A 334 -19.99 1.30 8.37
N ASN A 335 -20.48 1.85 9.48
CA ASN A 335 -21.37 1.13 10.39
C ASN A 335 -22.85 1.20 9.98
N GLU A 336 -23.24 2.19 9.19
CA GLU A 336 -24.60 2.36 8.63
C GLU A 336 -24.79 1.59 7.30
N ALA A 337 -23.71 1.12 6.66
CA ALA A 337 -23.71 0.46 5.37
C ALA A 337 -24.24 -0.99 5.38
#